data_a2c050b1a05456d1a687dca6ea5b0cde
#
_entry.id   a2c050b1a05456d1a687dca6ea5b0cde
#
_cell.length_a   1.000
_cell.length_b   1.000
_cell.length_c   1.000
_cell.angle_alpha   90.00
_cell.angle_beta   90.00
_cell.angle_gamma   90.00
#
_symmetry.space_group_name_H-M   'P 1'
#
loop_
_entity.id
_entity.type
_entity.pdbx_description
1 polymer ?
#
loop_
_entity_poly.entity_id
_entity_poly.type
_entity_poly.pdbx_seq_one_letter_code
_entity_poly.pdbx_strand_id
1 'polypeptide(L)'
;MDSKVHFKKGSTEMIILKLLSVGDLYGYELSRQAASISGGVMDISMGAMYPTLYKMLDKGYISEYEKKVKKRQKRIYYHIEPAGVQRLNELVATYLEVTEGIMKILNHVPEAEQTESPDADTAPHSGSDSDPE
;
A
#
# COMPACT_ATOMS: atom_id res chain seq x y z
N MET A 1 10.87 17.04 6.87
CA MET A 1 10.33 15.67 7.00
C MET A 1 10.69 14.88 5.76
N ASP A 2 11.13 13.65 5.98
CA ASP A 2 11.47 12.76 4.88
C ASP A 2 10.25 12.49 4.00
N SER A 3 10.41 12.58 2.68
CA SER A 3 9.30 12.36 1.77
C SER A 3 8.79 10.91 1.84
N LYS A 4 9.66 9.96 2.14
CA LYS A 4 9.21 8.57 2.32
C LYS A 4 8.22 8.42 3.47
N VAL A 5 8.45 9.13 4.57
CA VAL A 5 7.52 9.10 5.70
C VAL A 5 6.15 9.58 5.26
N HIS A 6 6.12 10.63 4.48
CA HIS A 6 4.86 11.19 4.00
C HIS A 6 4.08 10.19 3.14
N PHE A 7 4.75 9.50 2.22
CA PHE A 7 4.07 8.54 1.36
C PHE A 7 3.70 7.24 2.06
N LYS A 8 4.42 6.85 3.10
CA LYS A 8 4.12 5.63 3.83
C LYS A 8 2.88 5.75 4.70
N LYS A 9 2.52 6.97 5.08
CA LYS A 9 1.54 7.19 6.13
C LYS A 9 0.20 6.51 5.87
N GLY A 10 -0.28 6.50 4.65
CA GLY A 10 -1.59 5.94 4.35
C GLY A 10 -1.60 4.44 4.08
N SER A 11 -0.44 3.78 4.09
CA SER A 11 -0.34 2.39 3.68
C SER A 11 -0.10 1.42 4.84
N THR A 12 0.09 1.93 6.06
CA THR A 12 0.42 1.07 7.20
C THR A 12 -0.66 0.03 7.47
N GLU A 13 -1.92 0.45 7.45
CA GLU A 13 -3.03 -0.46 7.69
C GLU A 13 -3.05 -1.58 6.65
N MET A 14 -2.90 -1.23 5.39
CA MET A 14 -2.90 -2.20 4.30
C MET A 14 -1.76 -3.22 4.44
N ILE A 15 -0.58 -2.73 4.80
CA ILE A 15 0.59 -3.59 4.95
C ILE A 15 0.40 -4.55 6.10
N ILE A 16 -0.09 -4.07 7.25
CA ILE A 16 -0.33 -4.94 8.40
C ILE A 16 -1.34 -6.03 8.04
N LEU A 17 -2.45 -5.65 7.42
CA LEU A 17 -3.47 -6.63 7.05
C LEU A 17 -2.92 -7.66 6.07
N LYS A 18 -2.11 -7.22 5.11
CA LYS A 18 -1.52 -8.16 4.15
C LYS A 18 -0.60 -9.16 4.83
N LEU A 19 0.25 -8.69 5.72
CA LEU A 19 1.16 -9.59 6.43
C LEU A 19 0.39 -10.57 7.30
N LEU A 20 -0.66 -10.11 7.98
CA LEU A 20 -1.48 -10.97 8.81
C LEU A 20 -2.32 -11.95 7.99
N SER A 21 -2.58 -11.64 6.72
CA SER A 21 -3.33 -12.56 5.87
C SER A 21 -2.54 -13.83 5.56
N VAL A 22 -1.23 -13.80 5.73
CA VAL A 22 -0.38 -14.96 5.52
C VAL A 22 -0.23 -15.78 6.79
N GLY A 23 -0.28 -15.14 7.95
CA GLY A 23 -0.15 -15.83 9.23
C GLY A 23 -0.15 -14.83 10.37
N ASP A 24 -0.40 -15.33 11.58
CA ASP A 24 -0.44 -14.48 12.76
C ASP A 24 0.98 -14.04 13.12
N LEU A 25 1.10 -12.77 13.53
CA LEU A 25 2.38 -12.19 13.88
C LEU A 25 2.22 -11.28 15.09
N TYR A 26 3.30 -11.06 15.82
CA TYR A 26 3.30 -10.06 16.89
C TYR A 26 3.90 -8.75 16.38
N GLY A 27 3.72 -7.67 17.16
CA GLY A 27 3.99 -6.32 16.65
C GLY A 27 5.39 -6.11 16.10
N TYR A 28 6.41 -6.56 16.83
CA TYR A 28 7.79 -6.39 16.38
C TYR A 28 8.04 -7.13 15.06
N GLU A 29 7.43 -8.32 14.91
CA GLU A 29 7.61 -9.11 13.71
C GLU A 29 6.95 -8.46 12.51
N LEU A 30 5.81 -7.83 12.71
CA LEU A 30 5.16 -7.07 11.63
C LEU A 30 6.11 -5.99 11.10
N SER A 31 6.72 -5.24 12.01
CA SER A 31 7.64 -4.17 11.63
C SER A 31 8.85 -4.74 10.89
N ARG A 32 9.41 -5.83 11.42
CA ARG A 32 10.61 -6.45 10.82
C ARG A 32 10.32 -7.00 9.45
N GLN A 33 9.17 -7.67 9.28
CA GLN A 33 8.84 -8.25 7.98
C GLN A 33 8.52 -7.19 6.95
N ALA A 34 7.83 -6.11 7.34
CA ALA A 34 7.55 -5.02 6.42
C ALA A 34 8.87 -4.46 5.86
N ALA A 35 9.84 -4.24 6.72
CA ALA A 35 11.14 -3.71 6.28
C ALA A 35 11.88 -4.74 5.42
N SER A 36 11.92 -5.99 5.86
CA SER A 36 12.69 -7.01 5.15
C SER A 36 12.13 -7.28 3.75
N ILE A 37 10.82 -7.47 3.65
CA ILE A 37 10.21 -7.80 2.38
C ILE A 37 10.30 -6.64 1.38
N SER A 38 10.22 -5.41 1.88
CA SER A 38 10.26 -4.22 1.01
C SER A 38 11.67 -3.72 0.74
N GLY A 39 12.70 -4.45 1.17
CA GLY A 39 14.07 -3.99 0.97
C GLY A 39 14.39 -2.74 1.75
N GLY A 40 13.76 -2.56 2.90
CA GLY A 40 14.00 -1.41 3.77
C GLY A 40 13.14 -0.19 3.46
N VAL A 41 12.33 -0.24 2.39
CA VAL A 41 11.53 0.91 2.01
C VAL A 41 10.40 1.16 3.02
N MET A 42 9.76 0.10 3.50
CA MET A 42 8.66 0.22 4.47
C MET A 42 9.18 -0.06 5.86
N ASP A 43 9.77 0.96 6.45
CA ASP A 43 10.33 0.92 7.80
C ASP A 43 9.31 1.57 8.73
N ILE A 44 8.43 0.77 9.32
CA ILE A 44 7.35 1.26 10.17
C ILE A 44 7.81 1.19 11.62
N SER A 45 7.89 2.35 12.26
CA SER A 45 8.29 2.41 13.66
C SER A 45 7.21 1.81 14.55
N MET A 46 7.60 1.38 15.75
CA MET A 46 6.62 0.85 16.70
C MET A 46 5.64 1.94 17.12
N GLY A 47 6.09 3.20 17.13
CA GLY A 47 5.20 4.31 17.43
C GLY A 47 4.11 4.52 16.38
N ALA A 48 4.35 4.11 15.15
CA ALA A 48 3.33 4.16 14.10
C ALA A 48 2.52 2.85 14.06
N MET A 49 3.16 1.75 14.41
CA MET A 49 2.55 0.42 14.34
C MET A 49 1.41 0.26 15.35
N TYR A 50 1.67 0.54 16.61
CA TYR A 50 0.71 0.24 17.66
C TYR A 50 -0.59 1.05 17.57
N PRO A 51 -0.56 2.36 17.29
CA PRO A 51 -1.82 3.08 17.12
C PRO A 51 -2.69 2.50 16.00
N THR A 52 -2.05 2.04 14.92
CA THR A 52 -2.78 1.43 13.81
C THR A 52 -3.37 0.08 14.24
N LEU A 53 -2.60 -0.72 14.97
CA LEU A 53 -3.11 -1.99 15.49
C LEU A 53 -4.31 -1.79 16.41
N TYR A 54 -4.23 -0.81 17.31
CA TYR A 54 -5.34 -0.53 18.22
C TYR A 54 -6.59 -0.11 17.47
N LYS A 55 -6.43 0.71 16.45
CA LYS A 55 -7.56 1.14 15.65
C LYS A 55 -8.21 -0.05 14.92
N MET A 56 -7.40 -0.95 14.42
CA MET A 56 -7.91 -2.11 13.70
C MET A 56 -8.57 -3.11 14.64
N LEU A 57 -8.05 -3.24 15.85
CA LEU A 57 -8.71 -4.04 16.89
C LEU A 57 -10.09 -3.45 17.21
N ASP A 58 -10.16 -2.15 17.37
CA ASP A 58 -11.41 -1.47 17.69
C ASP A 58 -12.46 -1.68 16.59
N LYS A 59 -12.02 -1.74 15.35
CA LYS A 59 -12.93 -1.91 14.22
C LYS A 59 -13.24 -3.37 13.90
N GLY A 60 -12.64 -4.30 14.61
CA GLY A 60 -12.89 -5.72 14.38
C GLY A 60 -12.21 -6.29 13.15
N TYR A 61 -11.26 -5.57 12.58
CA TYR A 61 -10.50 -6.08 11.43
C TYR A 61 -9.50 -7.15 11.83
N ILE A 62 -9.01 -7.07 13.06
CA ILE A 62 -8.08 -8.04 13.62
C ILE A 62 -8.49 -8.35 15.05
N SER A 63 -7.97 -9.44 15.57
CA SER A 63 -8.10 -9.80 16.98
C SER A 63 -6.71 -10.05 17.54
N GLU A 64 -6.60 -10.20 18.84
CA GLU A 64 -5.33 -10.45 19.48
C GLU A 64 -5.45 -11.56 20.48
N TYR A 65 -4.32 -12.22 20.74
CA TYR A 65 -4.26 -13.25 21.76
C TYR A 65 -2.85 -13.34 22.31
N GLU A 66 -2.75 -13.79 23.56
CA GLU A 66 -1.46 -14.01 24.20
C GLU A 66 -0.92 -15.37 23.80
N LYS A 67 0.39 -15.43 23.56
CA LYS A 67 1.06 -16.68 23.28
C LYS A 67 2.34 -16.76 24.12
N LYS A 68 2.51 -17.85 24.83
CA LYS A 68 3.70 -18.08 25.62
C LYS A 68 4.80 -18.58 24.69
N VAL A 69 5.91 -17.84 24.60
CA VAL A 69 7.01 -18.18 23.70
C VAL A 69 8.20 -18.76 24.41
N LYS A 70 8.36 -18.42 25.71
CA LYS A 70 9.39 -18.99 26.56
C LYS A 70 8.83 -19.10 27.97
N LYS A 71 9.59 -19.76 28.85
CA LYS A 71 9.09 -20.10 30.18
C LYS A 71 8.41 -18.94 30.91
N ARG A 72 8.93 -17.71 30.76
CA ARG A 72 8.35 -16.55 31.44
C ARG A 72 8.05 -15.41 30.50
N GLN A 73 8.01 -15.69 29.20
CA GLN A 73 7.82 -14.63 28.22
C GLN A 73 6.53 -14.89 27.43
N LYS A 74 5.67 -13.88 27.37
CA LYS A 74 4.46 -13.92 26.60
C LYS A 74 4.52 -12.83 25.54
N ARG A 75 3.86 -13.09 24.41
CA ARG A 75 3.76 -12.13 23.33
C ARG A 75 2.32 -12.01 22.90
N ILE A 76 1.94 -10.81 22.48
CA ILE A 76 0.62 -10.55 21.93
C ILE A 76 0.70 -10.76 20.43
N TYR A 77 -0.05 -11.73 19.94
CA TYR A 77 -0.15 -12.01 18.52
C TYR A 77 -1.42 -11.41 17.97
N TYR A 78 -1.39 -11.04 16.71
CA TYR A 78 -2.53 -10.47 16.00
C TYR A 78 -2.97 -11.42 14.92
N HIS A 79 -4.27 -11.48 14.71
CA HIS A 79 -4.91 -12.40 13.77
C HIS A 79 -5.89 -11.61 12.92
N ILE A 80 -5.88 -11.81 11.60
CA ILE A 80 -6.80 -11.11 10.72
C ILE A 80 -8.16 -11.78 10.79
N GLU A 81 -9.23 -10.96 10.93
CA GLU A 81 -10.59 -11.44 10.93
C GLU A 81 -11.21 -11.32 9.55
N PRO A 82 -12.37 -11.98 9.29
CA PRO A 82 -13.01 -11.85 7.98
C PRO A 82 -13.25 -10.40 7.57
N ALA A 83 -13.63 -9.53 8.50
CA ALA A 83 -13.80 -8.11 8.20
C ALA A 83 -12.48 -7.47 7.77
N GLY A 84 -11.35 -7.94 8.33
CA GLY A 84 -10.04 -7.46 7.95
C GLY A 84 -9.65 -7.90 6.55
N VAL A 85 -10.02 -9.11 6.17
CA VAL A 85 -9.77 -9.59 4.80
C VAL A 85 -10.51 -8.71 3.80
N GLN A 86 -11.76 -8.41 4.09
CA GLN A 86 -12.54 -7.54 3.22
C GLN A 86 -11.93 -6.14 3.16
N ARG A 87 -11.53 -5.61 4.31
CA ARG A 87 -10.87 -4.30 4.37
C ARG A 87 -9.59 -4.27 3.56
N LEU A 88 -8.79 -5.34 3.65
CA LEU A 88 -7.56 -5.44 2.88
C LEU A 88 -7.84 -5.37 1.38
N ASN A 89 -8.84 -6.13 0.92
CA ASN A 89 -9.19 -6.13 -0.50
C ASN A 89 -9.61 -4.76 -0.98
N GLU A 90 -10.37 -4.02 -0.16
CA GLU A 90 -10.79 -2.66 -0.50
C GLU A 90 -9.59 -1.72 -0.57
N LEU A 91 -8.69 -1.82 0.40
CA LEU A 91 -7.51 -0.96 0.43
C LEU A 91 -6.59 -1.21 -0.75
N VAL A 92 -6.38 -2.48 -1.10
CA VAL A 92 -5.52 -2.82 -2.22
C VAL A 92 -6.13 -2.31 -3.53
N ALA A 93 -7.44 -2.49 -3.72
CA ALA A 93 -8.10 -2.02 -4.93
C ALA A 93 -7.97 -0.50 -5.07
N THR A 94 -8.19 0.23 -3.98
CA THR A 94 -8.06 1.68 -4.00
C THR A 94 -6.62 2.09 -4.27
N TYR A 95 -5.66 1.41 -3.63
CA TYR A 95 -4.25 1.72 -3.82
C TYR A 95 -3.85 1.55 -5.29
N LEU A 96 -4.27 0.46 -5.91
CA LEU A 96 -3.92 0.20 -7.31
C LEU A 96 -4.58 1.22 -8.24
N GLU A 97 -5.82 1.55 -7.96
CA GLU A 97 -6.53 2.54 -8.77
C GLU A 97 -5.86 3.91 -8.71
N VAL A 98 -5.53 4.36 -7.49
CA VAL A 98 -4.90 5.67 -7.31
C VAL A 98 -3.50 5.68 -7.91
N THR A 99 -2.74 4.62 -7.67
CA THR A 99 -1.37 4.53 -8.19
C THR A 99 -1.38 4.54 -9.72
N GLU A 100 -2.30 3.80 -10.33
CA GLU A 100 -2.40 3.77 -11.78
C GLU A 100 -2.75 5.15 -12.33
N GLY A 101 -3.69 5.85 -11.67
CA GLY A 101 -4.03 7.20 -12.08
C GLY A 101 -2.85 8.15 -11.99
N ILE A 102 -2.09 8.05 -10.90
CA ILE A 102 -0.89 8.87 -10.74
C ILE A 102 0.13 8.58 -11.84
N MET A 103 0.35 7.30 -12.12
CA MET A 103 1.30 6.90 -13.16
C MET A 103 0.90 7.42 -14.53
N LYS A 104 -0.41 7.44 -14.83
CA LYS A 104 -0.86 8.01 -16.08
C LYS A 104 -0.50 9.48 -16.21
N ILE A 105 -0.62 10.22 -15.11
CA ILE A 105 -0.25 11.64 -15.11
C ILE A 105 1.26 11.80 -15.25
N LEU A 106 2.04 11.01 -14.51
CA LEU A 106 3.49 11.11 -14.57
C LEU A 106 4.04 10.73 -15.95
N ASN A 107 3.37 9.83 -16.66
CA ASN A 107 3.81 9.37 -17.96
C ASN A 107 3.16 10.15 -19.11
N HIS A 108 2.36 11.16 -18.78
CA HIS A 108 1.69 11.94 -19.82
C HIS A 108 2.69 12.79 -20.60
N VAL A 109 2.57 12.75 -21.92
CA VAL A 109 3.39 13.55 -22.79
C VAL A 109 2.48 14.61 -23.44
N PRO A 110 2.81 15.89 -23.31
CA PRO A 110 1.97 16.93 -23.91
C PRO A 110 1.81 16.73 -25.41
N GLU A 111 0.68 17.12 -25.93
CA GLU A 111 0.37 16.91 -27.34
C GLU A 111 1.40 17.56 -28.26
N ALA A 112 1.90 18.72 -27.90
CA ALA A 112 2.92 19.40 -28.72
C ALA A 112 4.17 18.54 -28.86
N GLU A 113 4.59 17.87 -27.78
CA GLU A 113 5.76 16.99 -27.85
C GLU A 113 5.47 15.72 -28.64
N GLN A 114 4.24 15.23 -28.56
CA GLN A 114 3.86 14.06 -29.31
C GLN A 114 3.90 14.30 -30.80
N THR A 115 3.51 15.50 -31.22
CA THR A 115 3.48 15.83 -32.65
C THR A 115 4.85 16.08 -33.23
N GLU A 116 5.87 16.23 -32.41
CA GLU A 116 7.24 16.38 -32.89
C GLU A 116 7.86 15.07 -33.34
N SER A 117 7.20 13.98 -33.04
CA SER A 117 7.67 12.69 -33.52
C SER A 117 7.65 12.65 -35.05
N PRO A 118 8.63 12.05 -35.66
CA PRO A 118 8.62 11.94 -37.13
C PRO A 118 7.36 11.25 -37.66
N ASP A 119 6.84 10.33 -36.90
CA ASP A 119 5.64 9.61 -37.34
C ASP A 119 4.43 10.52 -37.35
N ALA A 120 4.40 11.53 -36.53
CA ALA A 120 3.26 12.43 -36.47
C ALA A 120 3.12 13.24 -37.77
N ASP A 121 4.21 13.42 -38.47
CA ASP A 121 4.20 14.22 -39.68
C ASP A 121 3.35 13.60 -40.78
N THR A 122 3.25 12.31 -40.79
CA THR A 122 2.53 11.64 -41.82
C THR A 122 1.04 11.65 -41.60
N ALA A 123 0.65 12.01 -40.45
CA ALA A 123 -0.75 11.98 -40.10
C ALA A 123 -1.42 13.24 -40.59
N PRO A 124 -2.28 13.28 -41.31
CA PRO A 124 -3.00 14.49 -41.53
C PRO A 124 -4.38 14.48 -40.93
N HIS A 125 -3.86 14.12 -40.75
CA HIS A 125 -4.64 14.08 -40.21
C HIS A 125 -5.53 14.00 -40.17
N SER A 126 -5.74 13.75 -40.23
CA SER A 126 -6.50 13.63 -40.07
C SER A 126 -7.16 13.69 -39.60
N GLY A 127 -7.34 13.89 -39.67
CA GLY A 127 -7.81 13.83 -39.02
C GLY A 127 -8.27 13.98 -38.51
N SER A 128 -8.53 13.93 -38.72
CA SER A 128 -8.91 13.91 -38.17
C SER A 128 -9.31 13.84 -37.50
N ASP A 129 -9.45 13.76 -37.67
CA ASP A 129 -9.75 13.62 -37.10
C ASP A 129 -10.02 13.63 -36.23
N SER A 130 -10.05 13.58 -36.35
CA SER A 130 -10.18 13.57 -35.54
C SER A 130 -10.12 13.85 -34.51
N ASP A 131 -10.02 14.01 -34.48
CA ASP A 131 -9.91 14.30 -33.56
C ASP A 131 -9.85 14.63 -32.56
N PRO A 132 -9.95 14.60 -32.47
CA PRO A 132 -9.68 14.92 -31.48
C PRO A 132 -9.56 15.00 -30.47
N GLU A 133 -9.66 15.08 -30.41
CA GLU A 133 -9.42 15.29 -29.49
C GLU A 133 -9.44 15.06 -28.69
#